data_ea23d4cad56bdaf0cdc9225ee1802263
#
_entry.id   ea23d4cad56bdaf0cdc9225ee1802263
#
_cell.length_a   1.000
_cell.length_b   1.000
_cell.length_c   1.000
_cell.angle_alpha   90.00
_cell.angle_beta   90.00
_cell.angle_gamma   90.00
#
_symmetry.space_group_name_H-M   'P 1'
#
loop_
_entity.id
_entity.type
_entity.pdbx_description
1 polymer ?
#
loop_
_entity_poly.entity_id
_entity_poly.type
_entity_poly.pdbx_seq_one_letter_code
_entity_poly.pdbx_strand_id
1 'polypeptide(L)'
;MEDNILARFAQALASGSIRVIDLSQSLEASTATIQLPPEFGKTWPFRLEEISKYDSRGPAWYWNNFSCGEHTGTHFDAPVHWITGKDYPNNATNSIPAEKFLAPACVIDASREAAENPDFLLTVQHMETWEKKYGRIEAGSWVLMRTGWSKRKDPSAFLNIKEDGSHAPGPHPELVPFLAKERNVIGWGSEAVGTDAGQAFRFDPPFPCHTIMHGSNKFGLASLMNLEKLPPKGAILITPPLKIVNGSGSPCRVLALVLSG
;
A
#
# COMPACT_ATOMS: atom_id res chain seq x y z
N MET A 1 24.65 32.75 0.13
CA MET A 1 24.12 31.54 0.83
C MET A 1 23.82 30.55 -0.28
N GLU A 2 24.52 29.42 -0.28
CA GLU A 2 24.22 28.35 -1.22
C GLU A 2 22.75 27.96 -1.12
N ASP A 3 22.14 27.72 -2.25
CA ASP A 3 20.72 27.39 -2.41
C ASP A 3 20.47 25.98 -1.81
N ASN A 4 20.28 25.93 -0.47
CA ASN A 4 20.14 24.67 0.27
C ASN A 4 18.72 24.12 0.04
N ILE A 5 18.62 23.09 -0.80
CA ILE A 5 17.35 22.43 -1.13
C ILE A 5 16.59 21.93 0.11
N LEU A 6 17.27 21.44 1.14
CA LEU A 6 16.63 20.97 2.38
C LEU A 6 16.05 22.13 3.19
N ALA A 7 16.72 23.29 3.20
CA ALA A 7 16.18 24.48 3.86
C ALA A 7 14.92 24.98 3.15
N ARG A 8 14.90 25.01 1.80
CA ARG A 8 13.71 25.37 1.03
C ARG A 8 12.56 24.39 1.24
N PHE A 9 12.89 23.10 1.29
CA PHE A 9 11.91 22.06 1.57
C PHE A 9 11.29 22.22 2.97
N ALA A 10 12.10 22.45 4.01
CA ALA A 10 11.63 22.71 5.36
C ALA A 10 10.75 23.95 5.43
N GLN A 11 11.15 25.04 4.74
CA GLN A 11 10.34 26.27 4.64
C GLN A 11 9.00 26.02 3.93
N ALA A 12 8.99 25.22 2.85
CA ALA A 12 7.77 24.88 2.11
C ALA A 12 6.80 24.03 2.97
N LEU A 13 7.31 23.13 3.82
CA LEU A 13 6.49 22.42 4.81
C LEU A 13 5.94 23.39 5.86
N ALA A 14 6.78 24.27 6.44
CA ALA A 14 6.36 25.20 7.48
C ALA A 14 5.34 26.23 7.00
N SER A 15 5.45 26.68 5.74
CA SER A 15 4.51 27.62 5.12
C SER A 15 3.22 26.97 4.62
N GLY A 16 3.12 25.62 4.60
CA GLY A 16 2.00 24.90 4.02
C GLY A 16 2.00 24.85 2.49
N SER A 17 3.08 25.32 1.81
CA SER A 17 3.23 25.16 0.36
C SER A 17 3.38 23.70 -0.05
N ILE A 18 3.88 22.86 0.85
CA ILE A 18 3.80 21.40 0.78
C ILE A 18 2.86 20.92 1.87
N ARG A 19 1.84 20.18 1.49
CA ARG A 19 0.92 19.51 2.42
C ARG A 19 1.31 18.04 2.58
N VAL A 20 1.12 17.53 3.80
CA VAL A 20 1.27 16.11 4.11
C VAL A 20 -0.12 15.48 4.17
N ILE A 21 -0.34 14.44 3.38
CA ILE A 21 -1.59 13.68 3.35
C ILE A 21 -1.32 12.30 3.93
N ASP A 22 -2.08 11.93 4.97
CA ASP A 22 -2.04 10.59 5.56
C ASP A 22 -2.87 9.64 4.70
N LEU A 23 -2.22 8.60 4.18
CA LEU A 23 -2.83 7.56 3.35
C LEU A 23 -3.10 6.27 4.13
N SER A 24 -3.11 6.33 5.45
CA SER A 24 -3.21 5.15 6.32
C SER A 24 -4.54 5.11 7.04
N GLN A 25 -5.08 3.92 7.22
CA GLN A 25 -6.19 3.70 8.16
C GLN A 25 -5.69 3.58 9.60
N SER A 26 -6.53 3.95 10.55
CA SER A 26 -6.28 3.67 11.97
C SER A 26 -6.36 2.17 12.23
N LEU A 27 -5.48 1.67 13.09
CA LEU A 27 -5.52 0.27 13.53
C LEU A 27 -6.39 0.15 14.78
N GLU A 28 -7.36 -0.73 14.73
CA GLU A 28 -8.27 -1.07 15.83
C GLU A 28 -8.67 -2.55 15.76
N ALA A 29 -9.33 -3.05 16.78
CA ALA A 29 -9.70 -4.48 16.85
C ALA A 29 -10.62 -4.93 15.70
N SER A 30 -11.37 -4.01 15.10
CA SER A 30 -12.23 -4.24 13.93
C SER A 30 -11.52 -4.06 12.59
N THR A 31 -10.22 -3.67 12.56
CA THR A 31 -9.47 -3.55 11.31
C THR A 31 -9.53 -4.86 10.53
N ALA A 32 -10.03 -4.78 9.30
CA ALA A 32 -10.14 -5.94 8.43
C ALA A 32 -8.75 -6.54 8.14
N THR A 33 -8.64 -7.85 8.29
CA THR A 33 -7.46 -8.64 7.94
C THR A 33 -7.82 -9.62 6.84
N ILE A 34 -6.86 -9.96 6.00
CA ILE A 34 -7.07 -10.97 4.97
C ILE A 34 -7.53 -12.30 5.62
N GLN A 35 -8.53 -12.91 5.01
CA GLN A 35 -9.05 -14.20 5.42
C GLN A 35 -8.59 -15.25 4.41
N LEU A 36 -7.74 -16.15 4.87
CA LEU A 36 -7.26 -17.28 4.09
C LEU A 36 -8.06 -18.54 4.43
N PRO A 37 -8.13 -19.52 3.52
CA PRO A 37 -8.61 -20.86 3.84
C PRO A 37 -7.91 -21.39 5.10
N PRO A 38 -8.64 -22.14 5.97
CA PRO A 38 -8.13 -22.55 7.29
C PRO A 38 -6.79 -23.31 7.26
N GLU A 39 -6.52 -24.04 6.18
CA GLU A 39 -5.28 -24.80 5.95
C GLU A 39 -4.02 -23.92 5.79
N PHE A 40 -4.17 -22.63 5.46
CA PHE A 40 -3.06 -21.67 5.32
C PHE A 40 -2.79 -20.84 6.58
N GLY A 41 -3.48 -21.17 7.67
CA GLY A 41 -3.31 -20.47 8.94
C GLY A 41 -4.16 -19.20 9.04
N LYS A 42 -4.09 -18.57 10.19
CA LYS A 42 -4.91 -17.41 10.53
C LYS A 42 -4.04 -16.22 10.95
N THR A 43 -4.21 -15.10 10.28
CA THR A 43 -3.65 -13.82 10.68
C THR A 43 -4.30 -13.33 11.98
N TRP A 44 -3.49 -12.81 12.90
CA TRP A 44 -4.00 -12.19 14.11
C TRP A 44 -4.61 -10.82 13.81
N PRO A 45 -5.80 -10.53 14.35
CA PRO A 45 -6.35 -9.17 14.31
C PRO A 45 -5.47 -8.24 15.13
N PHE A 46 -5.59 -6.93 14.88
CA PHE A 46 -4.95 -5.95 15.74
C PHE A 46 -5.53 -6.02 17.17
N ARG A 47 -4.64 -6.04 18.14
CA ARG A 47 -4.99 -6.03 19.57
C ARG A 47 -4.15 -4.99 20.28
N LEU A 48 -4.79 -4.26 21.17
CA LEU A 48 -4.16 -3.34 22.09
C LEU A 48 -4.42 -3.84 23.52
N GLU A 49 -3.36 -4.03 24.29
CA GLU A 49 -3.41 -4.49 25.67
C GLU A 49 -2.88 -3.38 26.58
N GLU A 50 -3.75 -2.79 27.38
CA GLU A 50 -3.39 -1.70 28.27
C GLU A 50 -2.50 -2.20 29.41
N ILE A 51 -1.32 -1.62 29.58
CA ILE A 51 -0.41 -1.89 30.69
C ILE A 51 -0.74 -0.95 31.85
N SER A 52 -0.90 0.36 31.58
CA SER A 52 -1.30 1.37 32.56
C SER A 52 -1.90 2.58 31.87
N LYS A 53 -2.74 3.33 32.60
CA LYS A 53 -3.36 4.56 32.10
C LYS A 53 -3.55 5.56 33.25
N TYR A 54 -2.44 6.18 33.68
CA TYR A 54 -2.42 7.18 34.77
C TYR A 54 -3.05 6.66 36.06
N ASP A 55 -2.83 5.39 36.41
CA ASP A 55 -3.39 4.67 37.57
C ASP A 55 -2.29 4.09 38.46
N SER A 56 -2.65 3.25 39.43
CA SER A 56 -1.71 2.63 40.37
C SER A 56 -0.64 1.78 39.73
N ARG A 57 -0.84 1.30 38.46
CA ARG A 57 0.13 0.53 37.67
C ARG A 57 1.17 1.43 37.00
N GLY A 58 0.92 2.74 36.90
CA GLY A 58 1.80 3.72 36.30
C GLY A 58 1.20 5.12 36.39
N PRO A 59 1.39 5.86 37.52
CA PRO A 59 0.64 7.09 37.77
C PRO A 59 0.99 8.25 36.83
N ALA A 60 2.13 8.20 36.17
CA ALA A 60 2.61 9.28 35.31
C ALA A 60 2.56 8.95 33.80
N TRP A 61 2.15 7.74 33.39
CA TRP A 61 2.17 7.32 32.00
C TRP A 61 0.97 6.49 31.59
N TYR A 62 0.72 6.51 30.26
CA TYR A 62 -0.20 5.62 29.56
C TYR A 62 0.57 4.88 28.45
N TRP A 63 0.54 3.56 28.49
CA TRP A 63 1.17 2.72 27.50
C TRP A 63 0.49 1.36 27.36
N ASN A 64 0.74 0.73 26.21
CA ASN A 64 0.12 -0.52 25.82
C ASN A 64 1.14 -1.45 25.17
N ASN A 65 0.86 -2.74 25.22
CA ASN A 65 1.35 -3.68 24.23
C ASN A 65 0.42 -3.65 23.02
N PHE A 66 0.92 -4.02 21.84
CA PHE A 66 0.05 -4.33 20.71
C PHE A 66 0.54 -5.59 19.99
N SER A 67 -0.38 -6.29 19.28
CA SER A 67 -0.08 -7.41 18.41
C SER A 67 -1.00 -7.39 17.18
N CYS A 68 -0.47 -7.83 16.05
CA CYS A 68 -1.21 -8.04 14.79
C CYS A 68 -0.37 -8.89 13.83
N GLY A 69 -0.97 -9.34 12.73
CA GLY A 69 -0.21 -9.86 11.60
C GLY A 69 0.57 -8.76 10.88
N GLU A 70 1.66 -9.11 10.21
CA GLU A 70 2.48 -8.16 9.45
C GLU A 70 1.68 -7.42 8.37
N HIS A 71 0.70 -8.08 7.75
CA HIS A 71 -0.14 -7.55 6.67
C HIS A 71 -1.51 -7.10 7.20
N THR A 72 -1.51 -6.22 8.21
CA THR A 72 -2.73 -5.70 8.86
C THR A 72 -2.92 -4.22 8.57
N GLY A 73 -4.13 -3.85 8.15
CA GLY A 73 -4.47 -2.47 7.84
C GLY A 73 -3.68 -1.93 6.66
N THR A 74 -3.39 -0.63 6.65
CA THR A 74 -2.44 -0.08 5.66
C THR A 74 -1.06 -0.65 5.94
N HIS A 75 -0.53 -1.42 4.99
CA HIS A 75 0.73 -2.14 5.15
C HIS A 75 1.60 -2.12 3.90
N PHE A 76 2.87 -2.42 4.12
CA PHE A 76 3.90 -2.57 3.12
C PHE A 76 4.22 -4.06 2.94
N ASP A 77 4.34 -4.52 1.69
CA ASP A 77 4.77 -5.86 1.32
C ASP A 77 6.19 -5.81 0.77
N ALA A 78 7.09 -6.54 1.43
CA ALA A 78 8.47 -6.72 0.98
C ALA A 78 8.59 -7.91 0.01
N PRO A 79 9.59 -7.96 -0.88
CA PRO A 79 9.72 -9.05 -1.87
C PRO A 79 9.77 -10.44 -1.26
N VAL A 80 10.36 -10.60 -0.07
CA VAL A 80 10.43 -11.89 0.65
C VAL A 80 9.04 -12.45 1.02
N HIS A 81 8.00 -11.61 0.99
CA HIS A 81 6.62 -12.03 1.25
C HIS A 81 6.16 -13.15 0.29
N TRP A 82 6.71 -13.21 -0.90
CA TRP A 82 6.32 -14.21 -1.90
C TRP A 82 7.48 -15.08 -2.34
N ILE A 83 7.18 -16.33 -2.69
CA ILE A 83 8.17 -17.34 -3.09
C ILE A 83 9.09 -16.86 -4.22
N THR A 84 8.57 -16.05 -5.16
CA THR A 84 9.35 -15.52 -6.29
C THR A 84 10.31 -14.41 -5.91
N GLY A 85 10.11 -13.77 -4.75
CA GLY A 85 10.97 -12.70 -4.23
C GLY A 85 11.94 -13.16 -3.13
N LYS A 86 11.87 -14.44 -2.72
CA LYS A 86 12.57 -14.96 -1.53
C LYS A 86 14.10 -14.92 -1.60
N ASP A 87 14.66 -14.97 -2.80
CA ASP A 87 16.11 -15.12 -3.01
C ASP A 87 16.81 -13.79 -3.36
N TYR A 88 16.08 -12.67 -3.45
CA TYR A 88 16.71 -11.36 -3.68
C TYR A 88 17.51 -10.91 -2.45
N PRO A 89 18.68 -10.26 -2.66
CA PRO A 89 19.34 -9.57 -1.56
C PRO A 89 18.50 -8.37 -1.12
N ASN A 90 18.54 -8.05 0.18
CA ASN A 90 17.82 -6.90 0.75
C ASN A 90 16.31 -6.92 0.45
N ASN A 91 15.68 -8.07 0.59
CA ASN A 91 14.29 -8.31 0.25
C ASN A 91 13.33 -8.30 1.45
N ALA A 92 13.83 -8.17 2.68
CA ALA A 92 13.04 -8.12 3.92
C ALA A 92 13.00 -6.69 4.48
N THR A 93 11.99 -6.37 5.31
CA THR A 93 11.76 -5.02 5.82
C THR A 93 12.94 -4.41 6.56
N ASN A 94 13.78 -5.23 7.20
CA ASN A 94 14.98 -4.75 7.90
C ASN A 94 16.17 -4.52 6.97
N SER A 95 16.18 -5.09 5.78
CA SER A 95 17.35 -5.08 4.88
C SER A 95 17.14 -4.18 3.64
N ILE A 96 15.91 -3.81 3.29
CA ILE A 96 15.63 -2.87 2.19
C ILE A 96 16.33 -1.53 2.48
N PRO A 97 17.11 -0.98 1.51
CA PRO A 97 17.76 0.32 1.67
C PRO A 97 16.76 1.45 1.92
N ALA A 98 17.06 2.35 2.86
CA ALA A 98 16.13 3.36 3.35
C ALA A 98 15.66 4.35 2.25
N GLU A 99 16.49 4.63 1.25
CA GLU A 99 16.14 5.48 0.12
C GLU A 99 14.99 4.90 -0.73
N LYS A 100 14.72 3.61 -0.66
CA LYS A 100 13.59 2.97 -1.35
C LYS A 100 12.23 3.31 -0.75
N PHE A 101 12.20 3.84 0.47
CA PHE A 101 10.96 4.24 1.14
C PHE A 101 10.50 5.66 0.79
N LEU A 102 11.25 6.39 -0.05
CA LEU A 102 10.87 7.69 -0.57
C LEU A 102 10.87 7.64 -2.10
N ALA A 103 9.70 7.82 -2.72
CA ALA A 103 9.60 7.74 -4.17
C ALA A 103 8.42 8.57 -4.72
N PRO A 104 8.51 9.03 -5.97
CA PRO A 104 7.38 9.66 -6.65
C PRO A 104 6.19 8.69 -6.75
N ALA A 105 4.99 9.25 -6.89
CA ALA A 105 3.77 8.46 -7.08
C ALA A 105 2.90 8.98 -8.22
N CYS A 106 2.28 8.03 -8.92
CA CYS A 106 1.23 8.23 -9.89
C CYS A 106 -0.07 7.61 -9.35
N VAL A 107 -1.19 8.33 -9.47
CA VAL A 107 -2.51 7.85 -9.06
C VAL A 107 -3.37 7.65 -10.28
N ILE A 108 -3.90 6.43 -10.43
CA ILE A 108 -4.82 6.05 -11.50
C ILE A 108 -6.21 5.97 -10.89
N ASP A 109 -7.10 6.85 -11.33
CA ASP A 109 -8.47 6.88 -10.85
C ASP A 109 -9.34 5.91 -11.65
N ALA A 110 -9.75 4.84 -11.00
CA ALA A 110 -10.70 3.83 -11.46
C ALA A 110 -11.92 3.75 -10.54
N SER A 111 -12.21 4.83 -9.80
CA SER A 111 -13.26 4.81 -8.77
C SER A 111 -14.67 4.65 -9.35
N ARG A 112 -14.92 5.14 -10.56
CA ARG A 112 -16.21 4.97 -11.26
C ARG A 112 -16.37 3.51 -11.69
N GLU A 113 -15.39 2.96 -12.37
CA GLU A 113 -15.39 1.59 -12.87
C GLU A 113 -15.50 0.57 -11.72
N ALA A 114 -14.78 0.80 -10.62
CA ALA A 114 -14.84 -0.04 -9.42
C ALA A 114 -16.18 0.08 -8.66
N ALA A 115 -16.89 1.20 -8.77
CA ALA A 115 -18.23 1.36 -8.21
C ALA A 115 -19.30 0.58 -9.02
N GLU A 116 -19.12 0.51 -10.34
CA GLU A 116 -20.01 -0.24 -11.25
C GLU A 116 -19.72 -1.75 -11.21
N ASN A 117 -18.44 -2.13 -11.05
CA ASN A 117 -18.00 -3.53 -11.00
C ASN A 117 -16.95 -3.74 -9.91
N PRO A 118 -17.26 -4.46 -8.83
CA PRO A 118 -16.28 -4.75 -7.76
C PRO A 118 -15.11 -5.62 -8.23
N ASP A 119 -15.23 -6.34 -9.35
CA ASP A 119 -14.15 -7.12 -9.95
C ASP A 119 -13.48 -6.40 -11.12
N PHE A 120 -13.55 -5.07 -11.16
CA PHE A 120 -12.92 -4.28 -12.20
C PHE A 120 -11.41 -4.51 -12.24
N LEU A 121 -10.91 -4.76 -13.45
CA LEU A 121 -9.48 -4.98 -13.71
C LEU A 121 -8.89 -3.79 -14.50
N LEU A 122 -7.92 -3.13 -13.89
CA LEU A 122 -7.16 -2.07 -14.55
C LEU A 122 -6.20 -2.70 -15.58
N THR A 123 -6.25 -2.26 -16.83
CA THR A 123 -5.49 -2.85 -17.95
C THR A 123 -4.33 -1.94 -18.42
N VAL A 124 -3.45 -2.49 -19.28
CA VAL A 124 -2.40 -1.71 -19.96
C VAL A 124 -2.99 -0.55 -20.75
N GLN A 125 -4.13 -0.75 -21.42
CA GLN A 125 -4.79 0.32 -22.18
C GLN A 125 -5.23 1.50 -21.30
N HIS A 126 -5.69 1.25 -20.09
CA HIS A 126 -6.00 2.32 -19.13
C HIS A 126 -4.73 3.10 -18.77
N MET A 127 -3.61 2.41 -18.55
CA MET A 127 -2.32 3.05 -18.26
C MET A 127 -1.81 3.89 -19.42
N GLU A 128 -1.86 3.37 -20.64
CA GLU A 128 -1.48 4.13 -21.83
C GLU A 128 -2.35 5.38 -22.04
N THR A 129 -3.65 5.27 -21.76
CA THR A 129 -4.57 6.41 -21.80
C THR A 129 -4.20 7.44 -20.74
N TRP A 130 -3.89 7.01 -19.53
CA TRP A 130 -3.41 7.86 -18.47
C TRP A 130 -2.08 8.55 -18.85
N GLU A 131 -1.12 7.79 -19.40
CA GLU A 131 0.18 8.33 -19.84
C GLU A 131 0.07 9.37 -20.97
N LYS A 132 -0.88 9.20 -21.89
CA LYS A 132 -1.18 10.21 -22.92
C LYS A 132 -1.60 11.55 -22.31
N LYS A 133 -2.27 11.52 -21.17
CA LYS A 133 -2.80 12.72 -20.51
C LYS A 133 -1.78 13.37 -19.56
N TYR A 134 -1.05 12.56 -18.80
CA TYR A 134 -0.21 13.02 -17.69
C TYR A 134 1.29 12.80 -17.89
N GLY A 135 1.67 12.23 -19.03
CA GLY A 135 3.03 11.86 -19.34
C GLY A 135 3.41 10.46 -18.83
N ARG A 136 4.47 9.92 -19.39
CA ARG A 136 4.98 8.57 -19.08
C ARG A 136 5.24 8.42 -17.58
N ILE A 137 4.93 7.24 -17.03
CA ILE A 137 5.31 6.83 -15.67
C ILE A 137 6.84 6.75 -15.62
N GLU A 138 7.41 7.45 -14.65
CA GLU A 138 8.86 7.46 -14.43
C GLU A 138 9.30 6.19 -13.71
N ALA A 139 10.45 5.64 -14.11
CA ALA A 139 11.04 4.50 -13.40
C ALA A 139 11.27 4.83 -11.93
N GLY A 140 11.03 3.87 -11.04
CA GLY A 140 11.13 4.07 -9.60
C GLY A 140 9.93 4.76 -8.95
N SER A 141 8.86 5.08 -9.71
CA SER A 141 7.62 5.62 -9.13
C SER A 141 6.73 4.51 -8.55
N TRP A 142 5.95 4.85 -7.52
CA TRP A 142 4.78 4.09 -7.12
C TRP A 142 3.64 4.31 -8.12
N VAL A 143 2.88 3.26 -8.40
CA VAL A 143 1.59 3.35 -9.11
C VAL A 143 0.49 2.95 -8.16
N LEU A 144 -0.44 3.86 -7.89
CA LEU A 144 -1.52 3.68 -6.93
C LEU A 144 -2.86 3.64 -7.66
N MET A 145 -3.64 2.59 -7.42
CA MET A 145 -5.00 2.46 -7.98
C MET A 145 -6.03 3.01 -6.99
N ARG A 146 -6.62 4.15 -7.33
CA ARG A 146 -7.77 4.72 -6.61
C ARG A 146 -9.05 4.04 -7.07
N THR A 147 -9.78 3.44 -6.16
CA THR A 147 -11.02 2.71 -6.43
C THR A 147 -12.21 3.20 -5.61
N GLY A 148 -11.95 4.05 -4.59
CA GLY A 148 -12.93 4.43 -3.59
C GLY A 148 -13.24 3.30 -2.59
N TRP A 149 -12.50 2.19 -2.64
CA TRP A 149 -12.70 1.03 -1.77
C TRP A 149 -12.51 1.37 -0.29
N SER A 150 -11.59 2.28 0.00
CA SER A 150 -11.29 2.80 1.34
C SER A 150 -12.48 3.47 2.06
N LYS A 151 -13.55 3.80 1.32
CA LYS A 151 -14.80 4.35 1.88
C LYS A 151 -15.67 3.30 2.56
N ARG A 152 -15.41 2.02 2.34
CA ARG A 152 -16.13 0.89 2.94
C ARG A 152 -15.66 0.72 4.39
N LYS A 153 -16.44 1.24 5.33
CA LYS A 153 -16.08 1.27 6.77
C LYS A 153 -16.36 -0.04 7.50
N ASP A 154 -17.37 -0.78 7.04
CA ASP A 154 -17.68 -2.09 7.59
C ASP A 154 -16.65 -3.12 7.11
N PRO A 155 -16.04 -3.93 8.02
CA PRO A 155 -15.02 -4.91 7.65
C PRO A 155 -15.51 -5.95 6.65
N SER A 156 -16.78 -6.39 6.74
CA SER A 156 -17.33 -7.37 5.82
C SER A 156 -17.55 -6.78 4.41
N ALA A 157 -17.99 -5.54 4.34
CA ALA A 157 -18.12 -4.80 3.09
C ALA A 157 -16.74 -4.49 2.47
N PHE A 158 -15.72 -4.24 3.30
CA PHE A 158 -14.35 -4.00 2.86
C PHE A 158 -13.72 -5.28 2.28
N LEU A 159 -13.87 -6.41 2.94
CA LEU A 159 -13.37 -7.71 2.46
C LEU A 159 -14.18 -8.23 1.28
N ASN A 160 -15.49 -7.95 1.24
CA ASN A 160 -16.43 -8.33 0.19
C ASN A 160 -16.30 -9.80 -0.24
N ILE A 161 -16.22 -10.70 0.75
CA ILE A 161 -16.12 -12.16 0.51
C ILE A 161 -17.50 -12.71 0.14
N LYS A 162 -17.57 -13.50 -0.93
CA LYS A 162 -18.73 -14.24 -1.39
C LYS A 162 -18.45 -15.75 -1.31
N GLU A 163 -19.41 -16.56 -1.77
CA GLU A 163 -19.26 -18.02 -1.79
C GLU A 163 -18.06 -18.50 -2.61
N ASP A 164 -17.72 -17.77 -3.68
CA ASP A 164 -16.63 -18.09 -4.60
C ASP A 164 -15.33 -17.31 -4.34
N GLY A 165 -15.22 -16.61 -3.21
CA GLY A 165 -14.03 -15.90 -2.77
C GLY A 165 -14.22 -14.41 -2.58
N SER A 166 -13.12 -13.68 -2.46
CA SER A 166 -13.09 -12.22 -2.33
C SER A 166 -13.36 -11.55 -3.68
N HIS A 167 -14.08 -10.43 -3.66
CA HIS A 167 -14.35 -9.58 -4.82
C HIS A 167 -13.84 -8.16 -4.54
N ALA A 168 -12.74 -7.81 -5.17
CA ALA A 168 -12.12 -6.48 -5.05
C ALA A 168 -11.44 -6.11 -6.37
N PRO A 169 -11.47 -4.83 -6.76
CA PRO A 169 -10.81 -4.38 -7.98
C PRO A 169 -9.29 -4.47 -7.84
N GLY A 170 -8.61 -4.67 -8.95
CA GLY A 170 -7.14 -4.77 -8.97
C GLY A 170 -6.57 -4.70 -10.39
N PRO A 171 -5.28 -5.01 -10.56
CA PRO A 171 -4.66 -4.99 -11.87
C PRO A 171 -5.00 -6.25 -12.67
N HIS A 172 -5.18 -6.08 -13.99
CA HIS A 172 -5.20 -7.18 -14.93
C HIS A 172 -3.83 -7.89 -14.94
N PRO A 173 -3.76 -9.22 -15.10
CA PRO A 173 -2.48 -9.96 -15.10
C PRO A 173 -1.42 -9.37 -16.04
N GLU A 174 -1.79 -8.90 -17.24
CA GLU A 174 -0.86 -8.29 -18.20
C GLU A 174 -0.34 -6.90 -17.75
N LEU A 175 -1.09 -6.19 -16.93
CA LEU A 175 -0.65 -4.89 -16.42
C LEU A 175 0.56 -5.01 -15.49
N VAL A 176 0.63 -6.08 -14.71
CA VAL A 176 1.67 -6.24 -13.70
C VAL A 176 3.07 -6.33 -14.31
N PRO A 177 3.35 -7.21 -15.32
CA PRO A 177 4.64 -7.23 -15.99
C PRO A 177 4.94 -5.93 -16.77
N PHE A 178 3.94 -5.27 -17.34
CA PHE A 178 4.10 -3.95 -17.96
C PHE A 178 4.64 -2.92 -16.95
N LEU A 179 4.04 -2.83 -15.75
CA LEU A 179 4.52 -1.93 -14.70
C LEU A 179 5.89 -2.32 -14.16
N ALA A 180 6.08 -3.60 -13.87
CA ALA A 180 7.30 -4.09 -13.23
C ALA A 180 8.53 -4.01 -14.16
N LYS A 181 8.37 -4.33 -15.44
CA LYS A 181 9.47 -4.49 -16.38
C LYS A 181 9.60 -3.32 -17.35
N GLU A 182 8.50 -2.91 -18.00
CA GLU A 182 8.56 -1.87 -19.05
C GLU A 182 8.54 -0.45 -18.45
N ARG A 183 7.88 -0.24 -17.30
CA ARG A 183 7.90 1.03 -16.59
C ARG A 183 8.90 1.05 -15.44
N ASN A 184 9.39 -0.12 -15.03
CA ASN A 184 10.34 -0.28 -13.95
C ASN A 184 9.93 0.50 -12.68
N VAL A 185 8.64 0.39 -12.32
CA VAL A 185 8.10 1.03 -11.12
C VAL A 185 8.76 0.47 -9.85
N ILE A 186 8.72 1.22 -8.75
CA ILE A 186 9.21 0.72 -7.45
C ILE A 186 8.20 -0.24 -6.81
N GLY A 187 6.92 -0.03 -7.06
CA GLY A 187 5.85 -0.87 -6.51
C GLY A 187 4.46 -0.46 -6.97
N TRP A 188 3.50 -1.23 -6.51
CA TRP A 188 2.07 -1.07 -6.77
C TRP A 188 1.32 -0.87 -5.46
N GLY A 189 0.29 -0.01 -5.44
CA GLY A 189 -0.54 0.24 -4.27
C GLY A 189 -2.04 0.21 -4.57
N SER A 190 -2.83 -0.32 -3.64
CA SER A 190 -4.28 -0.42 -3.73
C SER A 190 -5.01 0.04 -2.47
N GLU A 191 -6.30 0.36 -2.60
CA GLU A 191 -7.18 0.63 -1.46
C GLU A 191 -7.82 -0.65 -0.89
N ALA A 192 -7.71 -1.79 -1.57
CA ALA A 192 -8.22 -3.08 -1.12
C ALA A 192 -7.32 -3.72 -0.05
N VAL A 193 -7.79 -4.80 0.57
CA VAL A 193 -7.08 -5.52 1.64
C VAL A 193 -5.75 -6.14 1.19
N GLY A 194 -5.57 -6.35 -0.10
CA GLY A 194 -4.35 -6.84 -0.73
C GLY A 194 -4.02 -6.07 -1.99
N THR A 195 -2.90 -6.39 -2.60
CA THR A 195 -2.40 -5.73 -3.82
C THR A 195 -2.97 -6.32 -5.11
N ASP A 196 -3.44 -7.57 -5.09
CA ASP A 196 -4.09 -8.22 -6.22
C ASP A 196 -5.62 -8.00 -6.24
N ALA A 197 -6.24 -8.25 -7.38
CA ALA A 197 -7.69 -8.34 -7.50
C ALA A 197 -8.26 -9.47 -6.64
N GLY A 198 -9.50 -9.34 -6.17
CA GLY A 198 -10.13 -10.35 -5.29
C GLY A 198 -10.14 -11.76 -5.87
N GLN A 199 -10.35 -11.89 -7.18
CA GLN A 199 -10.40 -13.17 -7.89
C GLN A 199 -9.05 -13.60 -8.49
N ALA A 200 -7.94 -13.00 -8.05
CA ALA A 200 -6.61 -13.22 -8.64
C ALA A 200 -6.05 -14.65 -8.48
N PHE A 201 -6.63 -15.46 -7.58
CA PHE A 201 -6.29 -16.87 -7.47
C PHE A 201 -6.65 -17.69 -8.72
N ARG A 202 -7.54 -17.15 -9.60
CA ARG A 202 -7.96 -17.75 -10.86
C ARG A 202 -7.11 -17.33 -12.06
N PHE A 203 -6.17 -16.41 -11.86
CA PHE A 203 -5.33 -15.91 -12.94
C PHE A 203 -4.15 -16.86 -13.26
N ASP A 204 -3.50 -16.63 -14.37
CA ASP A 204 -2.26 -17.29 -14.74
C ASP A 204 -1.18 -16.23 -15.05
N PRO A 205 -0.11 -16.12 -14.24
CA PRO A 205 0.05 -16.81 -12.95
C PRO A 205 -0.95 -16.31 -11.91
N PRO A 206 -1.28 -17.11 -10.89
CA PRO A 206 -2.12 -16.67 -9.80
C PRO A 206 -1.44 -15.57 -8.99
N PHE A 207 -2.24 -14.62 -8.49
CA PHE A 207 -1.78 -13.48 -7.70
C PHE A 207 -0.62 -12.72 -8.37
N PRO A 208 -0.85 -12.09 -9.54
CA PRO A 208 0.22 -11.51 -10.36
C PRO A 208 1.02 -10.41 -9.66
N CYS A 209 0.41 -9.60 -8.78
CA CYS A 209 1.16 -8.64 -7.97
C CYS A 209 2.15 -9.35 -7.05
N HIS A 210 1.71 -10.36 -6.33
CA HIS A 210 2.62 -11.13 -5.50
C HIS A 210 3.65 -11.89 -6.35
N THR A 211 3.20 -12.58 -7.41
CA THR A 211 4.08 -13.43 -8.22
C THR A 211 5.09 -12.63 -9.05
N ILE A 212 4.66 -11.55 -9.70
CA ILE A 212 5.48 -10.82 -10.66
C ILE A 212 6.15 -9.59 -10.04
N MET A 213 5.42 -8.77 -9.23
CA MET A 213 6.05 -7.59 -8.60
C MET A 213 7.14 -8.02 -7.63
N HIS A 214 6.83 -8.90 -6.66
CA HIS A 214 7.85 -9.37 -5.73
C HIS A 214 8.94 -10.18 -6.44
N GLY A 215 8.56 -10.99 -7.45
CA GLY A 215 9.49 -11.68 -8.35
C GLY A 215 10.35 -10.77 -9.24
N SER A 216 10.08 -9.46 -9.23
CA SER A 216 10.90 -8.41 -9.88
C SER A 216 11.57 -7.50 -8.86
N ASN A 217 11.64 -7.90 -7.58
CA ASN A 217 12.17 -7.12 -6.45
C ASN A 217 11.45 -5.76 -6.30
N LYS A 218 10.12 -5.76 -6.43
CA LYS A 218 9.23 -4.60 -6.29
C LYS A 218 8.34 -4.77 -5.07
N PHE A 219 7.77 -3.67 -4.59
CA PHE A 219 7.04 -3.58 -3.34
C PHE A 219 5.53 -3.52 -3.54
N GLY A 220 4.78 -3.85 -2.47
CA GLY A 220 3.34 -3.67 -2.38
C GLY A 220 2.94 -2.66 -1.31
N LEU A 221 1.83 -1.97 -1.53
CA LEU A 221 1.09 -1.21 -0.53
C LEU A 221 -0.38 -1.58 -0.61
N ALA A 222 -0.98 -1.96 0.49
CA ALA A 222 -2.39 -2.32 0.54
C ALA A 222 -3.16 -1.49 1.57
N SER A 223 -4.49 -1.51 1.45
CA SER A 223 -5.40 -0.77 2.32
C SER A 223 -5.10 0.72 2.42
N LEU A 224 -4.70 1.35 1.31
CA LEU A 224 -4.45 2.78 1.24
C LEU A 224 -5.74 3.58 1.41
N MET A 225 -5.61 4.78 1.97
CA MET A 225 -6.70 5.72 2.21
C MET A 225 -6.46 7.03 1.47
N ASN A 226 -7.52 7.83 1.31
CA ASN A 226 -7.41 9.23 0.87
C ASN A 226 -6.72 9.45 -0.49
N LEU A 227 -6.69 8.46 -1.39
CA LEU A 227 -6.06 8.60 -2.71
C LEU A 227 -6.73 9.69 -3.56
N GLU A 228 -7.99 10.04 -3.28
CA GLU A 228 -8.71 11.14 -3.95
C GLU A 228 -8.13 12.52 -3.64
N LYS A 229 -7.29 12.64 -2.62
CA LYS A 229 -6.63 13.89 -2.24
C LYS A 229 -5.29 14.11 -2.96
N LEU A 230 -4.84 13.10 -3.71
CA LEU A 230 -3.58 13.16 -4.44
C LEU A 230 -3.80 13.63 -5.88
N PRO A 231 -2.85 14.39 -6.46
CA PRO A 231 -2.84 14.65 -7.89
C PRO A 231 -2.54 13.36 -8.66
N PRO A 232 -2.93 13.26 -9.94
CA PRO A 232 -2.57 12.12 -10.77
C PRO A 232 -1.06 11.87 -10.85
N LYS A 233 -0.23 12.92 -10.80
CA LYS A 233 1.24 12.87 -10.80
C LYS A 233 1.80 14.00 -9.94
N GLY A 234 3.00 13.81 -9.36
CA GLY A 234 3.72 14.85 -8.61
C GLY A 234 3.66 14.71 -7.09
N ALA A 235 3.01 13.69 -6.55
CA ALA A 235 3.14 13.34 -5.14
C ALA A 235 4.47 12.59 -4.89
N ILE A 236 5.00 12.73 -3.67
CA ILE A 236 6.12 11.90 -3.15
C ILE A 236 5.58 11.10 -1.98
N LEU A 237 5.75 9.78 -2.01
CA LEU A 237 5.39 8.91 -0.89
C LEU A 237 6.56 8.70 0.07
N ILE A 238 6.20 8.56 1.33
CA ILE A 238 7.05 8.12 2.44
C ILE A 238 6.40 6.86 3.00
N THR A 239 7.07 5.69 2.86
CA THR A 239 6.45 4.38 3.07
C THR A 239 7.29 3.43 3.95
N PRO A 240 7.97 3.89 5.02
CA PRO A 240 8.84 3.02 5.80
C PRO A 240 8.02 1.99 6.60
N PRO A 241 8.23 0.68 6.40
CA PRO A 241 7.69 -0.35 7.27
C PRO A 241 8.43 -0.39 8.61
N LEU A 242 7.91 -1.11 9.58
CA LEU A 242 8.68 -1.47 10.77
C LEU A 242 9.91 -2.29 10.35
N LYS A 243 11.06 -1.99 10.97
CA LYS A 243 12.33 -2.66 10.66
C LYS A 243 12.44 -4.01 11.37
N ILE A 244 11.60 -4.96 10.96
CA ILE A 244 11.52 -6.31 11.54
C ILE A 244 12.57 -7.18 10.87
N VAL A 245 13.39 -7.88 11.67
CA VAL A 245 14.39 -8.82 11.13
C VAL A 245 13.68 -9.94 10.38
N ASN A 246 14.03 -10.12 9.11
CA ASN A 246 13.39 -11.05 8.18
C ASN A 246 11.88 -10.81 7.99
N GLY A 247 11.36 -9.61 8.31
CA GLY A 247 9.94 -9.29 8.16
C GLY A 247 9.50 -9.29 6.70
N SER A 248 8.39 -9.95 6.42
CA SER A 248 7.80 -10.03 5.09
C SER A 248 7.00 -8.77 4.72
N GLY A 249 6.61 -7.99 5.70
CA GLY A 249 5.87 -6.75 5.62
C GLY A 249 5.66 -6.14 6.99
N SER A 250 4.92 -5.06 7.07
CA SER A 250 4.39 -4.56 8.34
C SER A 250 3.30 -3.52 8.13
N PRO A 251 2.43 -3.27 9.12
CA PRO A 251 1.66 -2.04 9.18
C PRO A 251 2.58 -0.84 8.95
N CYS A 252 2.13 0.10 8.13
CA CYS A 252 2.95 1.21 7.69
C CYS A 252 2.11 2.50 7.70
N ARG A 253 2.65 3.60 8.25
CA ARG A 253 2.02 4.90 8.10
C ARG A 253 2.49 5.57 6.82
N VAL A 254 1.75 5.33 5.75
CA VAL A 254 2.04 5.90 4.43
C VAL A 254 1.65 7.37 4.41
N LEU A 255 2.60 8.23 4.09
CA LEU A 255 2.40 9.67 3.95
C LEU A 255 2.68 10.08 2.51
N ALA A 256 1.90 11.05 2.00
CA ALA A 256 2.15 11.68 0.72
C ALA A 256 2.45 13.17 0.89
N LEU A 257 3.50 13.65 0.25
CA LEU A 257 3.82 15.07 0.11
C LEU A 257 3.25 15.55 -1.21
N VAL A 258 2.44 16.62 -1.17
CA VAL A 258 1.84 17.23 -2.36
C VAL A 258 1.98 18.75 -2.30
N LEU A 259 2.11 19.39 -3.44
CA LEU A 259 2.05 20.86 -3.51
C LEU A 259 0.62 21.32 -3.16
N SER A 260 0.53 22.41 -2.42
CA SER A 260 -0.72 23.15 -2.27
C SER A 260 -1.08 23.76 -3.62
N GLY A 261 -2.27 23.49 -4.14
CA GLY A 261 -2.79 24.10 -5.35
C GLY A 261 -3.15 25.55 -5.13
#